data_b719c2e595e6038a02fc636c2e2ae4d4
#
_entry.id   b719c2e595e6038a02fc636c2e2ae4d4
#
_cell.length_a   1.000
_cell.length_b   1.000
_cell.length_c   1.000
_cell.angle_alpha   90.00
_cell.angle_beta   90.00
_cell.angle_gamma   90.00
#
_symmetry.space_group_name_H-M   'P 1'
#
loop_
_entity.id
_entity.type
_entity.pdbx_description
1 polymer ?
#
loop_
_entity_poly.entity_id
_entity_poly.type
_entity_poly.pdbx_seq_one_letter_code
_entity_poly.pdbx_strand_id
1 'polypeptide(L)'
;MSLDANKKVEIRAVFLPVSEQVNNYTQYYWAEEFNTGVEKFKKIQEDPDNKKEYLNQAIENFTNASIINPKDAQTYTTLSKCYLDLDDKENAIKFIKKAVDKNPDNFSANFTAGQIMLRCGLTSEDVIPYYQKAVQIEPSNSNALRELASMYYDIGQKEKSIQVFQDAIQNENDNIIKADLYFNLGVIHNQMKNYEEAEKSFDEAYYLNEDDFEAALGMASAYEGLGDKYFNGSDGFTKDFELAVRWYRKAEKKIKDVKSVDFENEAEYQRQLELIRYKRDIAEQN
;
A
#
# COMPACT_ATOMS: atom_id res chain seq x y z
N MET A 1 65.63 -15.19 2.94
CA MET A 1 64.39 -15.68 3.54
C MET A 1 64.16 -17.08 3.00
N SER A 2 64.47 -18.11 3.79
CA SER A 2 64.22 -19.50 3.39
C SER A 2 62.73 -19.81 3.63
N LEU A 3 62.01 -20.15 2.57
CA LEU A 3 60.66 -20.71 2.64
C LEU A 3 60.79 -22.10 3.30
N ASP A 4 60.11 -22.23 4.42
CA ASP A 4 59.99 -23.52 5.16
C ASP A 4 59.18 -24.52 4.33
N ALA A 5 59.84 -25.44 3.68
CA ALA A 5 59.31 -26.47 2.76
C ALA A 5 58.42 -27.53 3.50
N ASN A 6 58.23 -27.40 4.81
CA ASN A 6 57.52 -28.42 5.63
C ASN A 6 56.15 -27.99 6.12
N LYS A 7 55.59 -26.87 5.68
CA LYS A 7 54.19 -26.55 5.97
C LYS A 7 53.27 -27.40 5.08
N LYS A 8 52.82 -28.53 5.61
CA LYS A 8 51.69 -29.28 5.04
C LYS A 8 50.45 -28.37 5.12
N VAL A 9 50.03 -27.86 3.95
CA VAL A 9 48.69 -27.27 3.81
C VAL A 9 47.72 -28.41 3.77
N GLU A 10 47.03 -28.70 4.87
CA GLU A 10 45.87 -29.61 4.87
C GLU A 10 44.74 -28.89 4.11
N ILE A 11 44.59 -29.21 2.82
CA ILE A 11 43.38 -28.85 2.07
C ILE A 11 42.30 -29.82 2.54
N ARG A 12 41.47 -29.43 3.48
CA ARG A 12 40.24 -30.14 3.79
C ARG A 12 39.26 -29.86 2.66
N ALA A 13 39.16 -30.78 1.69
CA ALA A 13 38.09 -30.78 0.72
C ALA A 13 36.79 -31.04 1.48
N VAL A 14 35.98 -30.01 1.66
CA VAL A 14 34.61 -30.18 2.16
C VAL A 14 33.77 -30.73 1.02
N PHE A 15 33.50 -32.03 1.03
CA PHE A 15 32.58 -32.66 0.09
C PHE A 15 31.15 -32.36 0.55
N LEU A 16 30.49 -31.43 -0.11
CA LEU A 16 29.06 -31.20 0.08
C LEU A 16 28.27 -32.38 -0.57
N PRO A 17 27.14 -32.78 0.01
CA PRO A 17 26.23 -33.72 -0.64
C PRO A 17 25.85 -33.26 -2.05
N VAL A 18 25.64 -34.17 -2.98
CA VAL A 18 25.28 -33.83 -4.38
C VAL A 18 24.04 -32.95 -4.45
N SER A 19 23.04 -33.22 -3.60
CA SER A 19 21.82 -32.40 -3.53
C SER A 19 22.12 -30.95 -3.13
N GLU A 20 23.07 -30.73 -2.22
CA GLU A 20 23.48 -29.40 -1.79
C GLU A 20 24.29 -28.68 -2.88
N GLN A 21 25.15 -29.41 -3.60
CA GLN A 21 25.87 -28.86 -4.75
C GLN A 21 24.90 -28.45 -5.87
N VAL A 22 23.92 -29.31 -6.20
CA VAL A 22 22.88 -28.99 -7.20
C VAL A 22 22.08 -27.76 -6.79
N ASN A 23 21.70 -27.67 -5.51
CA ASN A 23 20.97 -26.51 -5.00
C ASN A 23 21.81 -25.23 -5.10
N ASN A 24 23.10 -25.28 -4.74
CA ASN A 24 24.02 -24.12 -4.81
C ASN A 24 24.20 -23.65 -6.28
N TYR A 25 24.38 -24.57 -7.23
CA TYR A 25 24.45 -24.23 -8.65
C TYR A 25 23.10 -23.65 -9.16
N THR A 26 21.99 -24.23 -8.78
CA THR A 26 20.65 -23.73 -9.15
C THR A 26 20.47 -22.28 -8.64
N GLN A 27 20.82 -22.01 -7.38
CA GLN A 27 20.73 -20.67 -6.80
C GLN A 27 21.69 -19.69 -7.48
N TYR A 28 22.91 -20.11 -7.78
CA TYR A 28 23.90 -19.26 -8.44
C TYR A 28 23.43 -18.84 -9.84
N TYR A 29 23.07 -19.78 -10.71
CA TYR A 29 22.65 -19.46 -12.07
C TYR A 29 21.29 -18.76 -12.13
N TRP A 30 20.37 -19.10 -11.23
CA TRP A 30 19.12 -18.37 -11.07
C TRP A 30 19.38 -16.90 -10.71
N ALA A 31 20.25 -16.65 -9.74
CA ALA A 31 20.59 -15.30 -9.30
C ALA A 31 21.29 -14.48 -10.40
N GLU A 32 22.16 -15.11 -11.19
CA GLU A 32 22.82 -14.48 -12.34
C GLU A 32 21.79 -14.00 -13.37
N GLU A 33 20.89 -14.87 -13.82
CA GLU A 33 19.82 -14.50 -14.75
C GLU A 33 18.85 -13.49 -14.16
N PHE A 34 18.41 -13.70 -12.93
CA PHE A 34 17.48 -12.79 -12.25
C PHE A 34 18.06 -11.38 -12.10
N ASN A 35 19.31 -11.26 -11.63
CA ASN A 35 19.98 -9.96 -11.45
C ASN A 35 20.23 -9.27 -12.79
N THR A 36 20.59 -10.01 -13.82
CA THR A 36 20.75 -9.45 -15.19
C THR A 36 19.43 -8.88 -15.69
N GLY A 37 18.32 -9.56 -15.46
CA GLY A 37 16.97 -9.05 -15.76
C GLY A 37 16.63 -7.76 -14.98
N VAL A 38 16.97 -7.70 -13.69
CA VAL A 38 16.80 -6.51 -12.86
C VAL A 38 17.64 -5.32 -13.38
N GLU A 39 18.87 -5.56 -13.81
CA GLU A 39 19.72 -4.52 -14.42
C GLU A 39 19.10 -3.96 -15.70
N LYS A 40 18.54 -4.82 -16.56
CA LYS A 40 17.80 -4.37 -17.74
C LYS A 40 16.58 -3.51 -17.37
N PHE A 41 15.84 -3.93 -16.35
CA PHE A 41 14.69 -3.17 -15.87
C PHE A 41 15.08 -1.79 -15.29
N LYS A 42 16.22 -1.68 -14.60
CA LYS A 42 16.74 -0.39 -14.10
C LYS A 42 17.12 0.57 -15.23
N LYS A 43 17.62 0.07 -16.36
CA LYS A 43 17.98 0.91 -17.52
C LYS A 43 16.79 1.69 -18.10
N ILE A 44 15.55 1.25 -17.84
CA ILE A 44 14.35 1.97 -18.29
C ILE A 44 14.28 3.38 -17.69
N GLN A 45 14.80 3.57 -16.46
CA GLN A 45 14.82 4.89 -15.81
C GLN A 45 15.86 5.82 -16.43
N GLU A 46 16.96 5.25 -16.93
CA GLU A 46 18.08 5.99 -17.56
C GLU A 46 17.79 6.32 -19.03
N ASP A 47 17.04 5.44 -19.71
CA ASP A 47 16.73 5.54 -21.14
C ASP A 47 15.27 5.09 -21.40
N PRO A 48 14.29 5.97 -21.10
CA PRO A 48 12.86 5.65 -21.27
C PRO A 48 12.42 5.39 -22.71
N ASP A 49 13.14 5.95 -23.68
CA ASP A 49 12.81 5.81 -25.11
C ASP A 49 12.95 4.35 -25.59
N ASN A 50 13.85 3.60 -24.97
CA ASN A 50 14.10 2.19 -25.25
C ASN A 50 13.41 1.23 -24.26
N LYS A 51 12.39 1.73 -23.50
CA LYS A 51 11.66 0.94 -22.50
C LYS A 51 11.22 -0.44 -22.99
N LYS A 52 10.63 -0.51 -24.17
CA LYS A 52 10.11 -1.78 -24.72
C LYS A 52 11.23 -2.80 -24.99
N GLU A 53 12.38 -2.35 -25.45
CA GLU A 53 13.53 -3.22 -25.69
C GLU A 53 14.07 -3.78 -24.36
N TYR A 54 14.26 -2.91 -23.36
CA TYR A 54 14.73 -3.33 -22.04
C TYR A 54 13.76 -4.26 -21.33
N LEU A 55 12.45 -4.03 -21.46
CA LEU A 55 11.44 -4.95 -20.94
C LEU A 55 11.53 -6.34 -21.59
N ASN A 56 11.71 -6.42 -22.92
CA ASN A 56 11.85 -7.69 -23.60
C ASN A 56 13.13 -8.43 -23.18
N GLN A 57 14.25 -7.71 -23.04
CA GLN A 57 15.50 -8.29 -22.54
C GLN A 57 15.35 -8.77 -21.08
N ALA A 58 14.68 -8.02 -20.22
CA ALA A 58 14.40 -8.44 -18.85
C ALA A 58 13.51 -9.68 -18.79
N ILE A 59 12.45 -9.75 -19.62
CA ILE A 59 11.57 -10.92 -19.74
C ILE A 59 12.35 -12.17 -20.16
N GLU A 60 13.29 -12.06 -21.10
CA GLU A 60 14.14 -13.18 -21.50
C GLU A 60 14.95 -13.72 -20.31
N ASN A 61 15.64 -12.85 -19.57
CA ASN A 61 16.42 -13.23 -18.40
C ASN A 61 15.54 -13.81 -17.28
N PHE A 62 14.39 -13.19 -16.95
CA PHE A 62 13.48 -13.75 -15.95
C PHE A 62 12.84 -15.07 -16.40
N THR A 63 12.65 -15.25 -17.71
CA THR A 63 12.19 -16.53 -18.25
C THR A 63 13.25 -17.62 -18.04
N ASN A 64 14.52 -17.34 -18.33
CA ASN A 64 15.64 -18.24 -18.04
C ASN A 64 15.72 -18.55 -16.53
N ALA A 65 15.65 -17.53 -15.68
CA ALA A 65 15.59 -17.71 -14.22
C ALA A 65 14.43 -18.66 -13.81
N SER A 66 13.26 -18.52 -14.41
CA SER A 66 12.09 -19.37 -14.13
C SER A 66 12.25 -20.82 -14.56
N ILE A 67 13.12 -21.09 -15.54
CA ILE A 67 13.48 -22.45 -15.99
C ILE A 67 14.47 -23.06 -14.99
N ILE A 68 15.45 -22.28 -14.55
CA ILE A 68 16.49 -22.74 -13.61
C ILE A 68 15.86 -23.02 -12.23
N ASN A 69 15.05 -22.10 -11.70
CA ASN A 69 14.34 -22.29 -10.45
C ASN A 69 12.81 -22.12 -10.61
N PRO A 70 12.11 -23.15 -11.05
CA PRO A 70 10.68 -23.08 -11.32
C PRO A 70 9.79 -22.99 -10.07
N LYS A 71 10.37 -22.96 -8.86
CA LYS A 71 9.66 -22.81 -7.60
C LYS A 71 9.69 -21.39 -7.07
N ASP A 72 10.52 -20.52 -7.66
CA ASP A 72 10.68 -19.17 -7.20
C ASP A 72 9.49 -18.26 -7.59
N ALA A 73 8.67 -17.89 -6.62
CA ALA A 73 7.50 -17.04 -6.83
C ALA A 73 7.89 -15.60 -7.24
N GLN A 74 9.06 -15.11 -6.78
CA GLN A 74 9.53 -13.75 -7.08
C GLN A 74 9.79 -13.56 -8.58
N THR A 75 10.38 -14.57 -9.23
CA THR A 75 10.61 -14.54 -10.68
C THR A 75 9.31 -14.39 -11.46
N TYR A 76 8.28 -15.13 -11.10
CA TYR A 76 6.97 -15.01 -11.75
C TYR A 76 6.26 -13.70 -11.44
N THR A 77 6.41 -13.17 -10.22
CA THR A 77 5.89 -11.85 -9.86
C THR A 77 6.55 -10.76 -10.71
N THR A 78 7.87 -10.84 -10.92
CA THR A 78 8.62 -9.86 -11.72
C THR A 78 8.27 -9.97 -13.21
N LEU A 79 8.15 -11.20 -13.74
CA LEU A 79 7.65 -11.43 -15.12
C LEU A 79 6.27 -10.79 -15.33
N SER A 80 5.36 -10.97 -14.37
CA SER A 80 4.03 -10.40 -14.44
C SER A 80 4.07 -8.86 -14.52
N LYS A 81 4.93 -8.21 -13.73
CA LYS A 81 5.12 -6.75 -13.78
C LYS A 81 5.67 -6.30 -15.13
N CYS A 82 6.65 -7.01 -15.69
CA CYS A 82 7.19 -6.69 -17.02
C CYS A 82 6.12 -6.78 -18.11
N TYR A 83 5.28 -7.82 -18.09
CA TYR A 83 4.19 -7.98 -19.05
C TYR A 83 3.12 -6.89 -18.87
N LEU A 84 2.81 -6.52 -17.63
CA LEU A 84 1.91 -5.41 -17.36
C LEU A 84 2.45 -4.08 -17.92
N ASP A 85 3.75 -3.83 -17.80
CA ASP A 85 4.39 -2.63 -18.34
C ASP A 85 4.49 -2.61 -19.88
N LEU A 86 4.33 -3.77 -20.52
CA LEU A 86 4.13 -3.92 -21.98
C LEU A 86 2.66 -3.85 -22.40
N ASP A 87 1.71 -3.66 -21.46
CA ASP A 87 0.25 -3.76 -21.64
C ASP A 87 -0.22 -5.17 -22.12
N ASP A 88 0.61 -6.19 -21.89
CA ASP A 88 0.23 -7.59 -22.13
C ASP A 88 -0.48 -8.16 -20.89
N LYS A 89 -1.76 -7.81 -20.78
CA LYS A 89 -2.61 -8.16 -19.62
C LYS A 89 -2.79 -9.67 -19.47
N GLU A 90 -2.83 -10.40 -20.56
CA GLU A 90 -3.02 -11.85 -20.53
C GLU A 90 -1.83 -12.56 -19.86
N ASN A 91 -0.61 -12.25 -20.31
CA ASN A 91 0.60 -12.80 -19.69
C ASN A 91 0.83 -12.24 -18.28
N ALA A 92 0.50 -10.97 -18.02
CA ALA A 92 0.58 -10.41 -16.67
C ALA A 92 -0.28 -11.24 -15.68
N ILE A 93 -1.54 -11.50 -15.98
CA ILE A 93 -2.44 -12.32 -15.16
C ILE A 93 -1.93 -13.75 -15.03
N LYS A 94 -1.49 -14.36 -16.14
CA LYS A 94 -0.97 -15.73 -16.16
C LYS A 94 0.22 -15.91 -15.23
N PHE A 95 1.19 -15.00 -15.27
CA PHE A 95 2.41 -15.12 -14.49
C PHE A 95 2.19 -14.76 -13.02
N ILE A 96 1.30 -13.82 -12.69
CA ILE A 96 1.02 -13.54 -11.28
C ILE A 96 0.24 -14.68 -10.61
N LYS A 97 -0.70 -15.32 -11.30
CA LYS A 97 -1.35 -16.53 -10.79
C LYS A 97 -0.32 -17.63 -10.54
N LYS A 98 0.64 -17.82 -11.46
CA LYS A 98 1.71 -18.78 -11.29
C LYS A 98 2.61 -18.46 -10.08
N ALA A 99 2.86 -17.18 -9.78
CA ALA A 99 3.59 -16.77 -8.58
C ALA A 99 2.87 -17.20 -7.30
N VAL A 100 1.56 -16.95 -7.21
CA VAL A 100 0.72 -17.38 -6.08
C VAL A 100 0.68 -18.91 -5.96
N ASP A 101 0.52 -19.63 -7.08
CA ASP A 101 0.52 -21.09 -7.07
C ASP A 101 1.84 -21.69 -6.56
N LYS A 102 2.97 -21.05 -6.83
CA LYS A 102 4.30 -21.52 -6.38
C LYS A 102 4.54 -21.26 -4.90
N ASN A 103 4.02 -20.21 -4.35
CA ASN A 103 4.09 -19.90 -2.92
C ASN A 103 2.80 -19.20 -2.45
N PRO A 104 1.75 -19.98 -2.13
CA PRO A 104 0.46 -19.43 -1.70
C PRO A 104 0.52 -18.62 -0.40
N ASP A 105 1.53 -18.87 0.43
CA ASP A 105 1.74 -18.16 1.70
C ASP A 105 2.78 -17.01 1.58
N ASN A 106 3.04 -16.54 0.36
CA ASN A 106 3.88 -15.38 0.13
C ASN A 106 3.05 -14.10 0.09
N PHE A 107 3.28 -13.20 1.05
CA PHE A 107 2.59 -11.90 1.12
C PHE A 107 2.72 -11.12 -0.19
N SER A 108 3.95 -10.92 -0.67
CA SER A 108 4.23 -10.11 -1.86
C SER A 108 3.54 -10.66 -3.12
N ALA A 109 3.49 -12.00 -3.30
CA ALA A 109 2.81 -12.63 -4.43
C ALA A 109 1.30 -12.35 -4.38
N ASN A 110 0.66 -12.56 -3.23
CA ASN A 110 -0.77 -12.33 -3.06
C ASN A 110 -1.14 -10.85 -3.20
N PHE A 111 -0.41 -9.95 -2.51
CA PHE A 111 -0.65 -8.52 -2.58
C PHE A 111 -0.48 -7.97 -4.00
N THR A 112 0.61 -8.34 -4.67
CA THR A 112 0.87 -7.94 -6.07
C THR A 112 -0.17 -8.56 -7.03
N ALA A 113 -0.69 -9.75 -6.73
CA ALA A 113 -1.74 -10.37 -7.56
C ALA A 113 -3.00 -9.51 -7.56
N GLY A 114 -3.46 -9.05 -6.40
CA GLY A 114 -4.57 -8.10 -6.32
C GLY A 114 -4.33 -6.86 -7.17
N GLN A 115 -3.18 -6.21 -7.00
CA GLN A 115 -2.83 -4.99 -7.72
C GLN A 115 -2.77 -5.18 -9.25
N ILE A 116 -2.09 -6.23 -9.73
CA ILE A 116 -1.94 -6.48 -11.17
C ILE A 116 -3.29 -6.82 -11.79
N MET A 117 -4.08 -7.67 -11.14
CA MET A 117 -5.38 -8.08 -11.66
C MET A 117 -6.35 -6.91 -11.77
N LEU A 118 -6.39 -5.99 -10.78
CA LEU A 118 -7.16 -4.75 -10.88
C LEU A 118 -6.70 -3.89 -12.05
N ARG A 119 -5.39 -3.69 -12.22
CA ARG A 119 -4.83 -2.93 -13.36
C ARG A 119 -5.13 -3.59 -14.71
N CYS A 120 -5.29 -4.90 -14.73
CA CYS A 120 -5.73 -5.64 -15.92
C CYS A 120 -7.24 -5.55 -16.17
N GLY A 121 -8.02 -4.98 -15.23
CA GLY A 121 -9.45 -4.75 -15.38
C GLY A 121 -10.34 -5.84 -14.77
N LEU A 122 -9.81 -6.68 -13.87
CA LEU A 122 -10.61 -7.61 -13.09
C LEU A 122 -11.43 -6.83 -12.04
N THR A 123 -12.53 -7.42 -11.59
CA THR A 123 -13.43 -6.80 -10.61
C THR A 123 -12.90 -6.87 -9.17
N SER A 124 -13.45 -6.07 -8.28
CA SER A 124 -13.13 -6.13 -6.85
C SER A 124 -13.41 -7.52 -6.27
N GLU A 125 -14.49 -8.19 -6.69
CA GLU A 125 -14.81 -9.55 -6.26
C GLU A 125 -13.72 -10.57 -6.66
N ASP A 126 -13.14 -10.42 -7.84
CA ASP A 126 -12.10 -11.32 -8.35
C ASP A 126 -10.81 -11.22 -7.53
N VAL A 127 -10.50 -10.06 -6.95
CA VAL A 127 -9.22 -9.78 -6.29
C VAL A 127 -9.28 -9.87 -4.76
N ILE A 128 -10.46 -9.76 -4.16
CA ILE A 128 -10.67 -9.91 -2.70
C ILE A 128 -9.94 -11.14 -2.13
N PRO A 129 -10.02 -12.35 -2.72
CA PRO A 129 -9.34 -13.51 -2.15
C PRO A 129 -7.82 -13.34 -2.00
N TYR A 130 -7.19 -12.60 -2.90
CA TYR A 130 -5.74 -12.35 -2.85
C TYR A 130 -5.39 -11.35 -1.75
N TYR A 131 -6.14 -10.26 -1.60
CA TYR A 131 -5.93 -9.32 -0.49
C TYR A 131 -6.29 -9.93 0.86
N GLN A 132 -7.34 -10.75 0.95
CA GLN A 132 -7.64 -11.51 2.16
C GLN A 132 -6.48 -12.40 2.57
N LYS A 133 -5.87 -13.11 1.59
CA LYS A 133 -4.70 -13.96 1.86
C LYS A 133 -3.49 -13.12 2.30
N ALA A 134 -3.25 -11.98 1.68
CA ALA A 134 -2.19 -11.06 2.09
C ALA A 134 -2.39 -10.59 3.54
N VAL A 135 -3.59 -10.15 3.92
CA VAL A 135 -3.95 -9.75 5.29
C VAL A 135 -3.81 -10.93 6.27
N GLN A 136 -4.18 -12.15 5.86
CA GLN A 136 -3.99 -13.34 6.70
C GLN A 136 -2.51 -13.61 7.02
N ILE A 137 -1.62 -13.30 6.07
CA ILE A 137 -0.16 -13.50 6.23
C ILE A 137 0.46 -12.38 7.06
N GLU A 138 0.08 -11.14 6.81
CA GLU A 138 0.54 -9.95 7.53
C GLU A 138 -0.67 -9.14 8.06
N PRO A 139 -1.21 -9.49 9.23
CA PRO A 139 -2.48 -8.93 9.72
C PRO A 139 -2.45 -7.42 10.02
N SER A 140 -1.26 -6.85 10.30
CA SER A 140 -1.09 -5.42 10.59
C SER A 140 -0.56 -4.62 9.40
N ASN A 141 -0.50 -5.21 8.22
CA ASN A 141 -0.02 -4.49 7.04
C ASN A 141 -1.08 -3.51 6.53
N SER A 142 -0.91 -2.22 6.86
CA SER A 142 -1.87 -1.15 6.55
C SER A 142 -2.22 -1.05 5.07
N ASN A 143 -1.25 -1.29 4.18
CA ASN A 143 -1.51 -1.25 2.74
C ASN A 143 -2.44 -2.39 2.31
N ALA A 144 -2.20 -3.61 2.80
CA ALA A 144 -3.06 -4.75 2.47
C ALA A 144 -4.47 -4.59 3.05
N LEU A 145 -4.58 -4.07 4.26
CA LEU A 145 -5.86 -3.78 4.92
C LEU A 145 -6.63 -2.69 4.17
N ARG A 146 -5.96 -1.62 3.75
CA ARG A 146 -6.57 -0.54 2.98
C ARG A 146 -7.10 -1.03 1.63
N GLU A 147 -6.31 -1.81 0.89
CA GLU A 147 -6.76 -2.37 -0.38
C GLU A 147 -7.96 -3.32 -0.18
N LEU A 148 -7.89 -4.21 0.81
CA LEU A 148 -9.01 -5.12 1.11
C LEU A 148 -10.27 -4.36 1.53
N ALA A 149 -10.13 -3.35 2.38
CA ALA A 149 -11.25 -2.52 2.82
C ALA A 149 -11.86 -1.74 1.66
N SER A 150 -11.03 -1.19 0.75
CA SER A 150 -11.49 -0.53 -0.47
C SER A 150 -12.29 -1.49 -1.37
N MET A 151 -11.81 -2.73 -1.57
CA MET A 151 -12.54 -3.73 -2.35
C MET A 151 -13.89 -4.06 -1.73
N TYR A 152 -13.96 -4.22 -0.40
CA TYR A 152 -15.24 -4.42 0.28
C TYR A 152 -16.18 -3.22 0.15
N TYR A 153 -15.63 -2.00 0.21
CA TYR A 153 -16.41 -0.78 0.00
C TYR A 153 -17.00 -0.73 -1.41
N ASP A 154 -16.18 -1.03 -2.44
CA ASP A 154 -16.58 -0.98 -3.86
C ASP A 154 -17.74 -1.94 -4.18
N ILE A 155 -17.76 -3.12 -3.54
CA ILE A 155 -18.87 -4.09 -3.69
C ILE A 155 -20.02 -3.84 -2.72
N GLY A 156 -20.03 -2.71 -2.00
CA GLY A 156 -21.09 -2.30 -1.10
C GLY A 156 -21.10 -2.99 0.27
N GLN A 157 -20.07 -3.80 0.60
CA GLN A 157 -19.95 -4.47 1.91
C GLN A 157 -19.26 -3.57 2.94
N LYS A 158 -19.90 -2.44 3.24
CA LYS A 158 -19.34 -1.35 4.06
C LYS A 158 -18.94 -1.79 5.47
N GLU A 159 -19.75 -2.63 6.11
CA GLU A 159 -19.47 -3.15 7.45
C GLU A 159 -18.20 -4.00 7.47
N LYS A 160 -17.97 -4.80 6.43
CA LYS A 160 -16.72 -5.57 6.30
C LYS A 160 -15.52 -4.69 6.06
N SER A 161 -15.67 -3.61 5.32
CA SER A 161 -14.61 -2.62 5.10
C SER A 161 -14.11 -2.05 6.44
N ILE A 162 -15.02 -1.68 7.33
CA ILE A 162 -14.70 -1.20 8.69
C ILE A 162 -14.09 -2.31 9.54
N GLN A 163 -14.69 -3.51 9.53
CA GLN A 163 -14.27 -4.65 10.36
C GLN A 163 -12.82 -5.04 10.12
N VAL A 164 -12.34 -4.96 8.87
CA VAL A 164 -10.94 -5.24 8.50
C VAL A 164 -9.95 -4.43 9.35
N PHE A 165 -10.20 -3.12 9.51
CA PHE A 165 -9.33 -2.26 10.32
C PHE A 165 -9.54 -2.48 11.82
N GLN A 166 -10.78 -2.66 12.27
CA GLN A 166 -11.09 -2.89 13.70
C GLN A 166 -10.40 -4.14 14.23
N ASP A 167 -10.42 -5.24 13.47
CA ASP A 167 -9.76 -6.48 13.83
C ASP A 167 -8.24 -6.31 13.91
N ALA A 168 -7.65 -5.56 12.97
CA ALA A 168 -6.22 -5.27 12.98
C ALA A 168 -5.81 -4.39 14.17
N ILE A 169 -6.55 -3.32 14.45
CA ILE A 169 -6.32 -2.41 15.58
C ILE A 169 -6.37 -3.16 16.91
N GLN A 170 -7.32 -4.07 17.06
CA GLN A 170 -7.50 -4.85 18.30
C GLN A 170 -6.30 -5.75 18.60
N ASN A 171 -5.61 -6.25 17.56
CA ASN A 171 -4.50 -7.18 17.69
C ASN A 171 -3.12 -6.51 17.58
N GLU A 172 -3.05 -5.22 17.26
CA GLU A 172 -1.79 -4.49 17.13
C GLU A 172 -1.31 -3.93 18.47
N ASN A 173 0.00 -4.02 18.75
CA ASN A 173 0.61 -3.52 19.96
C ASN A 173 1.58 -2.35 19.72
N ASP A 174 2.05 -2.17 18.49
CA ASP A 174 2.91 -1.04 18.12
C ASP A 174 2.06 0.22 17.92
N ASN A 175 2.37 1.28 18.67
CA ASN A 175 1.59 2.51 18.64
C ASN A 175 1.65 3.24 17.29
N ILE A 176 2.77 3.16 16.58
CA ILE A 176 2.92 3.82 15.26
C ILE A 176 2.09 3.09 14.21
N ILE A 177 2.16 1.74 14.19
CA ILE A 177 1.32 0.93 13.29
C ILE A 177 -0.16 1.13 13.64
N LYS A 178 -0.49 1.16 14.93
CA LYS A 178 -1.86 1.37 15.40
C LYS A 178 -2.40 2.76 15.01
N ALA A 179 -1.56 3.80 15.06
CA ALA A 179 -1.90 5.13 14.57
C ALA A 179 -2.27 5.11 13.08
N ASP A 180 -1.44 4.46 12.25
CA ASP A 180 -1.69 4.31 10.81
C ASP A 180 -3.00 3.53 10.52
N LEU A 181 -3.30 2.48 11.30
CA LEU A 181 -4.56 1.74 11.19
C LEU A 181 -5.78 2.60 11.55
N TYR A 182 -5.71 3.38 12.62
CA TYR A 182 -6.77 4.33 12.99
C TYR A 182 -6.94 5.43 11.96
N PHE A 183 -5.84 5.97 11.41
CA PHE A 183 -5.89 6.93 10.32
C PHE A 183 -6.66 6.38 9.12
N ASN A 184 -6.30 5.17 8.65
CA ASN A 184 -6.98 4.53 7.52
C ASN A 184 -8.46 4.21 7.82
N LEU A 185 -8.79 3.80 9.05
CA LEU A 185 -10.18 3.63 9.48
C LEU A 185 -10.95 4.95 9.42
N GLY A 186 -10.33 6.06 9.85
CA GLY A 186 -10.88 7.40 9.73
C GLY A 186 -11.16 7.80 8.29
N VAL A 187 -10.24 7.48 7.37
CA VAL A 187 -10.42 7.71 5.93
C VAL A 187 -11.65 6.94 5.39
N ILE A 188 -11.79 5.66 5.74
CA ILE A 188 -12.97 4.86 5.33
C ILE A 188 -14.27 5.44 5.89
N HIS A 189 -14.31 5.80 7.17
CA HIS A 189 -15.46 6.46 7.76
C HIS A 189 -15.80 7.79 7.05
N ASN A 190 -14.80 8.58 6.72
CA ASN A 190 -14.96 9.85 6.01
C ASN A 190 -15.55 9.63 4.59
N GLN A 191 -15.06 8.64 3.84
CA GLN A 191 -15.61 8.27 2.54
C GLN A 191 -17.08 7.80 2.63
N MET A 192 -17.44 7.14 3.74
CA MET A 192 -18.82 6.75 4.04
C MET A 192 -19.68 7.89 4.58
N LYS A 193 -19.14 9.08 4.76
CA LYS A 193 -19.78 10.23 5.40
C LYS A 193 -20.19 9.98 6.87
N ASN A 194 -19.55 9.04 7.53
CA ASN A 194 -19.67 8.77 8.95
C ASN A 194 -18.67 9.67 9.71
N TYR A 195 -18.91 10.97 9.66
CA TYR A 195 -17.91 11.98 10.06
C TYR A 195 -17.61 11.98 11.55
N GLU A 196 -18.57 11.62 12.42
CA GLU A 196 -18.36 11.47 13.86
C GLU A 196 -17.40 10.30 14.16
N GLU A 197 -17.56 9.18 13.46
CA GLU A 197 -16.66 8.04 13.62
C GLU A 197 -15.31 8.28 12.95
N ALA A 198 -15.29 9.06 11.86
CA ALA A 198 -14.06 9.51 11.23
C ALA A 198 -13.24 10.39 12.18
N GLU A 199 -13.88 11.37 12.81
CA GLU A 199 -13.23 12.26 13.80
C GLU A 199 -12.61 11.47 14.95
N LYS A 200 -13.35 10.53 15.54
CA LYS A 200 -12.83 9.67 16.61
C LYS A 200 -11.61 8.86 16.16
N SER A 201 -11.68 8.29 14.97
CA SER A 201 -10.58 7.48 14.45
C SER A 201 -9.32 8.32 14.18
N PHE A 202 -9.48 9.51 13.61
CA PHE A 202 -8.36 10.44 13.42
C PHE A 202 -7.80 10.99 14.75
N ASP A 203 -8.66 11.20 15.76
CA ASP A 203 -8.23 11.65 17.10
C ASP A 203 -7.38 10.57 17.78
N GLU A 204 -7.78 9.30 17.70
CA GLU A 204 -6.97 8.18 18.20
C GLU A 204 -5.64 8.05 17.43
N ALA A 205 -5.65 8.24 16.11
CA ALA A 205 -4.43 8.23 15.30
C ALA A 205 -3.48 9.35 15.77
N TYR A 206 -3.98 10.56 15.89
CA TYR A 206 -3.21 11.72 16.35
C TYR A 206 -2.70 11.58 17.80
N TYR A 207 -3.51 11.00 18.68
CA TYR A 207 -3.09 10.73 20.07
C TYR A 207 -1.93 9.74 20.16
N LEU A 208 -1.91 8.73 19.28
CA LEU A 208 -0.84 7.73 19.24
C LEU A 208 0.42 8.24 18.55
N ASN A 209 0.28 9.21 17.65
CA ASN A 209 1.38 9.85 16.91
C ASN A 209 1.07 11.35 16.72
N GLU A 210 1.48 12.18 17.68
CA GLU A 210 1.20 13.63 17.68
C GLU A 210 1.93 14.39 16.54
N ASP A 211 2.94 13.78 15.94
CA ASP A 211 3.67 14.32 14.78
C ASP A 211 2.95 14.04 13.44
N ASP A 212 1.82 13.30 13.49
CA ASP A 212 1.04 12.96 12.30
C ASP A 212 0.08 14.10 11.91
N PHE A 213 0.56 14.99 11.05
CA PHE A 213 -0.26 16.07 10.52
C PHE A 213 -1.40 15.59 9.62
N GLU A 214 -1.28 14.42 8.99
CA GLU A 214 -2.32 13.84 8.14
C GLU A 214 -3.55 13.47 8.97
N ALA A 215 -3.37 12.93 10.18
CA ALA A 215 -4.47 12.65 11.11
C ALA A 215 -5.18 13.94 11.55
N ALA A 216 -4.42 14.99 11.87
CA ALA A 216 -5.00 16.31 12.22
C ALA A 216 -5.78 16.93 11.05
N LEU A 217 -5.31 16.79 9.81
CA LEU A 217 -6.02 17.23 8.60
C LEU A 217 -7.24 16.35 8.32
N GLY A 218 -7.16 15.05 8.60
CA GLY A 218 -8.30 14.13 8.56
C GLY A 218 -9.43 14.56 9.50
N MET A 219 -9.10 14.98 10.73
CA MET A 219 -10.07 15.58 11.66
C MET A 219 -10.70 16.86 11.09
N ALA A 220 -9.90 17.73 10.46
CA ALA A 220 -10.43 18.94 9.83
C ALA A 220 -11.43 18.60 8.71
N SER A 221 -11.13 17.60 7.89
CA SER A 221 -12.02 17.10 6.85
C SER A 221 -13.33 16.52 7.43
N ALA A 222 -13.26 15.77 8.53
CA ALA A 222 -14.44 15.26 9.22
C ALA A 222 -15.31 16.40 9.79
N TYR A 223 -14.69 17.42 10.38
CA TYR A 223 -15.41 18.61 10.86
C TYR A 223 -16.06 19.39 9.73
N GLU A 224 -15.38 19.53 8.58
CA GLU A 224 -15.98 20.15 7.38
C GLU A 224 -17.22 19.36 6.92
N GLY A 225 -17.11 18.03 6.85
CA GLY A 225 -18.22 17.16 6.50
C GLY A 225 -19.41 17.26 7.45
N LEU A 226 -19.18 17.35 8.77
CA LEU A 226 -20.23 17.61 9.75
C LEU A 226 -20.87 19.00 9.54
N GLY A 227 -20.06 20.00 9.28
CA GLY A 227 -20.56 21.34 8.92
C GLY A 227 -21.48 21.29 7.70
N ASP A 228 -21.09 20.59 6.66
CA ASP A 228 -21.88 20.41 5.43
C ASP A 228 -23.21 19.66 5.72
N LYS A 229 -23.22 18.64 6.58
CA LYS A 229 -24.44 17.91 6.98
C LYS A 229 -25.44 18.82 7.68
N TYR A 230 -25.00 19.59 8.67
CA TYR A 230 -25.87 20.53 9.39
C TYR A 230 -26.32 21.69 8.51
N PHE A 231 -25.44 22.19 7.63
CA PHE A 231 -25.79 23.25 6.68
C PHE A 231 -26.91 22.81 5.72
N ASN A 232 -26.82 21.60 5.18
CA ASN A 232 -27.74 21.08 4.18
C ASN A 232 -28.99 20.42 4.80
N GLY A 233 -28.95 19.97 6.05
CA GLY A 233 -29.96 19.12 6.64
C GLY A 233 -30.03 17.75 5.97
N SER A 234 -28.88 17.12 5.70
CA SER A 234 -28.75 15.85 4.95
C SER A 234 -28.44 14.67 5.86
N ASP A 235 -28.65 13.46 5.37
CA ASP A 235 -28.25 12.20 6.01
C ASP A 235 -28.81 12.04 7.45
N GLY A 236 -30.07 12.46 7.69
CA GLY A 236 -30.75 12.37 8.99
C GLY A 236 -30.44 13.53 9.95
N PHE A 237 -29.64 14.49 9.54
CA PHE A 237 -29.37 15.72 10.31
C PHE A 237 -30.44 16.77 10.04
N THR A 238 -30.89 17.45 11.10
CA THR A 238 -31.71 18.64 10.95
C THR A 238 -30.85 19.83 10.56
N LYS A 239 -31.34 20.63 9.62
CA LYS A 239 -30.66 21.85 9.19
C LYS A 239 -30.45 22.81 10.37
N ASP A 240 -29.19 23.14 10.65
CA ASP A 240 -28.78 23.99 11.76
C ASP A 240 -27.50 24.77 11.39
N PHE A 241 -27.69 26.03 11.04
CA PHE A 241 -26.60 26.88 10.59
C PHE A 241 -25.62 27.24 11.73
N GLU A 242 -26.10 27.37 12.98
CA GLU A 242 -25.23 27.63 14.11
C GLU A 242 -24.27 26.45 14.37
N LEU A 243 -24.81 25.22 14.30
CA LEU A 243 -23.96 24.03 14.42
C LEU A 243 -23.01 23.90 13.23
N ALA A 244 -23.46 24.19 12.00
CA ALA A 244 -22.58 24.21 10.83
C ALA A 244 -21.41 25.16 11.02
N VAL A 245 -21.66 26.39 11.47
CA VAL A 245 -20.61 27.40 11.78
C VAL A 245 -19.64 26.87 12.83
N ARG A 246 -20.14 26.22 13.90
CA ARG A 246 -19.26 25.66 14.95
C ARG A 246 -18.32 24.59 14.38
N TRP A 247 -18.81 23.71 13.50
CA TRP A 247 -17.99 22.68 12.88
C TRP A 247 -16.97 23.26 11.90
N TYR A 248 -17.36 24.22 11.05
CA TYR A 248 -16.41 24.92 10.18
C TYR A 248 -15.32 25.65 10.96
N ARG A 249 -15.63 26.25 12.12
CA ARG A 249 -14.62 26.88 12.98
C ARG A 249 -13.65 25.86 13.58
N LYS A 250 -14.12 24.63 13.94
CA LYS A 250 -13.23 23.56 14.38
C LYS A 250 -12.27 23.11 13.25
N ALA A 251 -12.80 22.94 12.03
CA ALA A 251 -11.99 22.60 10.86
C ALA A 251 -10.93 23.68 10.59
N GLU A 252 -11.35 24.96 10.57
CA GLU A 252 -10.43 26.09 10.39
C GLU A 252 -9.32 26.11 11.44
N LYS A 253 -9.66 25.85 12.71
CA LYS A 253 -8.68 25.79 13.79
C LYS A 253 -7.65 24.69 13.55
N LYS A 254 -8.08 23.45 13.25
CA LYS A 254 -7.16 22.34 13.02
C LYS A 254 -6.19 22.60 11.87
N ILE A 255 -6.66 23.14 10.74
CA ILE A 255 -5.78 23.48 9.61
C ILE A 255 -4.79 24.58 10.01
N LYS A 256 -5.20 25.58 10.80
CA LYS A 256 -4.27 26.60 11.32
C LYS A 256 -3.22 26.02 12.25
N ASP A 257 -3.60 25.09 13.12
CA ASP A 257 -2.67 24.41 14.03
C ASP A 257 -1.59 23.68 13.22
N VAL A 258 -1.98 22.88 12.21
CA VAL A 258 -1.04 22.19 11.30
C VAL A 258 -0.18 23.18 10.52
N LYS A 259 -0.79 24.22 9.90
CA LYS A 259 -0.06 25.24 9.15
C LYS A 259 0.99 25.95 9.98
N SER A 260 0.82 26.06 11.30
CA SER A 260 1.78 26.73 12.18
C SER A 260 3.08 25.94 12.40
N VAL A 261 3.11 24.65 12.07
CA VAL A 261 4.24 23.74 12.30
C VAL A 261 4.74 23.09 11.02
N ASP A 262 3.88 22.86 10.03
CA ASP A 262 4.26 22.38 8.70
C ASP A 262 4.28 23.54 7.69
N PHE A 263 5.49 23.91 7.26
CA PHE A 263 5.71 25.00 6.30
C PHE A 263 5.83 24.52 4.84
N GLU A 264 5.97 23.22 4.61
CA GLU A 264 6.19 22.68 3.27
C GLU A 264 4.93 22.79 2.40
N ASN A 265 3.74 22.65 3.01
CA ASN A 265 2.46 22.62 2.33
C ASN A 265 1.61 23.91 2.56
N GLU A 266 2.24 25.02 2.90
CA GLU A 266 1.55 26.26 3.28
C GLU A 266 0.49 26.72 2.26
N ALA A 267 0.78 26.64 0.96
CA ALA A 267 -0.15 27.06 -0.09
C ALA A 267 -1.42 26.19 -0.15
N GLU A 268 -1.29 24.90 0.15
CA GLU A 268 -2.43 23.98 0.21
C GLU A 268 -3.31 24.28 1.42
N TYR A 269 -2.70 24.46 2.60
CA TYR A 269 -3.44 24.83 3.81
C TYR A 269 -4.16 26.18 3.66
N GLN A 270 -3.56 27.12 2.95
CA GLN A 270 -4.20 28.40 2.67
C GLN A 270 -5.46 28.24 1.82
N ARG A 271 -5.42 27.40 0.76
CA ARG A 271 -6.59 27.09 -0.08
C ARG A 271 -7.71 26.42 0.72
N GLN A 272 -7.37 25.45 1.57
CA GLN A 272 -8.34 24.78 2.43
C GLN A 272 -8.99 25.76 3.43
N LEU A 273 -8.19 26.63 4.04
CA LEU A 273 -8.70 27.68 4.94
C LEU A 273 -9.65 28.66 4.24
N GLU A 274 -9.35 29.07 3.02
CA GLU A 274 -10.23 29.95 2.23
C GLU A 274 -11.57 29.28 1.93
N LEU A 275 -11.56 28.02 1.54
CA LEU A 275 -12.78 27.25 1.28
C LEU A 275 -13.66 27.12 2.54
N ILE A 276 -13.06 26.74 3.67
CA ILE A 276 -13.81 26.57 4.93
C ILE A 276 -14.36 27.89 5.43
N ARG A 277 -13.60 28.98 5.31
CA ARG A 277 -14.08 30.33 5.65
C ARG A 277 -15.27 30.74 4.78
N TYR A 278 -15.18 30.51 3.49
CA TYR A 278 -16.28 30.79 2.57
C TYR A 278 -17.56 30.02 2.97
N LYS A 279 -17.46 28.73 3.27
CA LYS A 279 -18.58 27.91 3.75
C LYS A 279 -19.16 28.45 5.07
N ARG A 280 -18.29 28.77 6.03
CA ARG A 280 -18.68 29.33 7.30
C ARG A 280 -19.43 30.68 7.14
N ASP A 281 -18.87 31.56 6.34
CA ASP A 281 -19.43 32.91 6.13
C ASP A 281 -20.83 32.84 5.48
N ILE A 282 -21.04 31.88 4.54
CA ILE A 282 -22.38 31.60 4.01
C ILE A 282 -23.31 31.07 5.12
N ALA A 283 -22.86 30.18 6.00
CA ALA A 283 -23.65 29.67 7.09
C ALA A 283 -24.03 30.76 8.12
N GLU A 284 -23.12 31.74 8.38
CA GLU A 284 -23.35 32.87 9.27
C GLU A 284 -24.38 33.89 8.71
N GLN A 285 -24.60 33.90 7.38
CA GLN A 285 -25.56 34.79 6.72
C GLN A 285 -26.98 34.21 6.63
N ASN A 286 -27.19 32.97 6.98
CA ASN A 286 -28.48 32.27 6.91
C ASN A 286 -29.05 31.99 8.29
#